data_4467b206a5d5e65b12463fe87fd56539
#
_entry.id   4467b206a5d5e65b12463fe87fd56539
#
_cell.length_a   1.000
_cell.length_b   1.000
_cell.length_c   1.000
_cell.angle_alpha   90.00
_cell.angle_beta   90.00
_cell.angle_gamma   90.00
#
_symmetry.space_group_name_H-M   'P 1'
#
loop_
_entity.id
_entity.type
_entity.pdbx_description
1 polymer ?
#
loop_
_entity_poly.entity_id
_entity_poly.type
_entity_poly.pdbx_seq_one_letter_code
_entity_poly.pdbx_strand_id
1 'polypeptide(L)'
;MRLGSASSTRRILLGGTALLLGLVAAACSSGGSSSTTQAQASGAPKAGGSLTVLEWTGFSGDWPAGLDPATNINGAADQSQMDAIFGELFELGQGGKMIPDLATGYSYANGGKTWIFNLRKGVKFTDGTPFNAQAVAYNWQRDLKSTCTCKPEFLSPPKITVTGPYTIELALSYVDAPLLADLQDDIFNWIASPAAVQSMGETAFALKPVGAGPFTVVSDSPSSELVLKANPHYWQKGLPYLKSLTFKPVLDDETALKDLQSGAGQAYEGMSTPSLAPAFKAHFTTTVEPSTSPYDIQLNTKIAPFNNIAAREAIYYATNTPLLDQKLFGDAYPVTQSFTAGAGLFYEPKVPGYITYNLAKAKALVKQVGGISISLKTITSPVAQTLDEGLAEMWEAAGMKVTLQNYDLTGLISVFLSGKWQAFLQTAGAWDPEGGVGVAFRFASTSPFTGVHDPKVDALLAQASGTLDMAQRRQYNNELNAYIAKEAYGPFLFPIAGYNIADHGVAGPGLTTPIPSMAVLPEVLWQYIYNDNNAK
;
A
#
# COMPACT_ATOMS: atom_id res chain seq x y z
N MET A 1 -41.09 -0.37 53.69
CA MET A 1 -40.67 -1.46 54.64
C MET A 1 -39.21 -1.67 54.32
N ARG A 2 -38.36 -1.07 55.05
CA ARG A 2 -37.53 -1.59 56.17
C ARG A 2 -36.61 -2.69 55.66
N LEU A 3 -35.33 -2.39 55.55
CA LEU A 3 -34.19 -2.45 56.48
C LEU A 3 -33.38 -3.71 56.19
N GLY A 4 -32.09 -3.78 56.13
CA GLY A 4 -30.96 -3.04 56.67
C GLY A 4 -29.70 -3.85 56.30
N SER A 5 -28.60 -3.18 55.98
CA SER A 5 -27.46 -2.89 56.84
C SER A 5 -26.76 -4.14 57.43
N ALA A 6 -25.48 -4.33 57.39
CA ALA A 6 -24.31 -3.59 57.72
C ALA A 6 -23.08 -4.49 57.43
N SER A 7 -22.02 -3.97 56.87
CA SER A 7 -20.74 -3.47 57.50
C SER A 7 -19.95 -4.49 58.33
N SER A 8 -18.70 -4.72 58.02
CA SER A 8 -17.48 -4.24 58.68
C SER A 8 -16.29 -5.17 58.38
N THR A 9 -15.27 -4.65 57.82
CA THR A 9 -14.01 -4.11 58.32
C THR A 9 -13.03 -5.06 59.04
N ARG A 10 -11.78 -4.93 58.59
CA ARG A 10 -10.46 -5.06 59.27
C ARG A 10 -9.73 -6.38 59.07
N ARG A 11 -8.60 -6.30 58.54
CA ARG A 11 -7.20 -5.81 58.77
C ARG A 11 -6.22 -6.96 59.08
N ILE A 12 -5.14 -6.98 58.26
CA ILE A 12 -3.69 -6.97 58.62
C ILE A 12 -3.09 -8.26 59.23
N LEU A 13 -2.07 -8.87 58.61
CA LEU A 13 -0.64 -8.84 58.91
C LEU A 13 0.10 -10.06 58.31
N LEU A 14 1.14 -9.71 57.60
CA LEU A 14 2.52 -10.18 57.56
C LEU A 14 2.91 -11.61 57.94
N GLY A 15 3.74 -12.18 57.10
CA GLY A 15 4.84 -13.01 57.60
C GLY A 15 5.12 -14.31 56.83
N GLY A 16 6.21 -14.33 56.11
CA GLY A 16 7.29 -15.25 56.34
C GLY A 16 7.35 -16.57 55.56
N THR A 17 8.26 -16.58 54.58
CA THR A 17 9.25 -17.64 54.29
C THR A 17 8.97 -19.12 54.59
N ALA A 18 9.06 -20.00 53.60
CA ALA A 18 10.11 -21.01 53.44
C ALA A 18 9.75 -22.13 52.45
N LEU A 19 10.75 -22.54 51.72
CA LEU A 19 10.86 -23.73 50.85
C LEU A 19 10.18 -25.01 51.40
N LEU A 20 9.64 -25.84 50.47
CA LEU A 20 10.04 -27.25 50.40
C LEU A 20 9.50 -27.93 49.13
N LEU A 21 10.36 -28.75 48.53
CA LEU A 21 10.09 -29.66 47.43
C LEU A 21 8.98 -30.67 47.77
N GLY A 22 8.22 -31.06 46.75
CA GLY A 22 7.32 -32.21 46.83
C GLY A 22 6.86 -32.65 45.44
N LEU A 23 7.58 -33.58 44.82
CA LEU A 23 7.08 -34.40 43.71
C LEU A 23 5.92 -35.26 44.15
N VAL A 24 4.77 -35.18 43.46
CA VAL A 24 3.87 -36.35 43.30
C VAL A 24 3.22 -36.25 41.91
N ALA A 25 3.44 -37.29 41.14
CA ALA A 25 2.74 -37.61 39.91
C ALA A 25 1.39 -38.25 40.22
N ALA A 26 0.34 -37.84 39.53
CA ALA A 26 -0.78 -38.74 39.21
C ALA A 26 -1.61 -38.20 38.05
N ALA A 27 -2.02 -39.12 37.24
CA ALA A 27 -2.50 -39.03 35.87
C ALA A 27 -3.98 -38.71 35.68
N CYS A 28 -4.29 -38.40 34.40
CA CYS A 28 -5.55 -38.62 33.66
C CYS A 28 -6.76 -37.72 33.92
N SER A 29 -7.09 -36.82 32.96
CA SER A 29 -8.11 -37.15 31.94
C SER A 29 -8.31 -36.00 30.94
N SER A 30 -8.18 -36.33 29.70
CA SER A 30 -8.90 -35.97 28.47
C SER A 30 -9.67 -34.64 28.41
N GLY A 31 -9.21 -33.79 27.55
CA GLY A 31 -9.89 -32.62 26.98
C GLY A 31 -9.00 -31.97 25.95
N GLY A 32 -8.79 -32.64 24.81
CA GLY A 32 -7.94 -32.12 23.77
C GLY A 32 -8.61 -30.99 23.02
N SER A 33 -8.19 -29.76 23.30
CA SER A 33 -8.24 -28.68 22.34
C SER A 33 -6.86 -28.63 21.70
N SER A 34 -6.75 -29.20 20.52
CA SER A 34 -5.54 -29.09 19.68
C SER A 34 -5.45 -27.67 19.17
N SER A 35 -4.80 -26.81 19.94
CA SER A 35 -4.18 -25.61 19.38
C SER A 35 -3.02 -26.10 18.49
N THR A 36 -3.25 -26.12 17.19
CA THR A 36 -2.17 -26.21 16.22
C THR A 36 -1.30 -24.98 16.39
N THR A 37 -0.26 -25.12 17.18
CA THR A 37 0.87 -24.18 17.23
C THR A 37 1.51 -24.27 15.86
N GLN A 38 1.28 -23.27 15.02
CA GLN A 38 2.05 -23.07 13.78
C GLN A 38 3.53 -23.05 14.19
N ALA A 39 4.30 -23.94 13.62
CA ALA A 39 5.74 -23.96 13.79
C ALA A 39 6.33 -22.73 13.08
N GLN A 40 6.53 -21.64 13.82
CA GLN A 40 7.40 -20.56 13.41
C GLN A 40 8.78 -21.15 13.19
N ALA A 41 9.42 -20.85 12.06
CA ALA A 41 10.78 -21.25 11.77
C ALA A 41 11.70 -20.78 12.92
N SER A 42 12.17 -21.69 13.75
CA SER A 42 12.85 -21.39 15.03
C SER A 42 14.37 -21.39 14.90
N GLY A 43 14.91 -21.13 13.70
CA GLY A 43 16.35 -21.10 13.40
C GLY A 43 16.80 -19.74 12.86
N ALA A 44 18.10 -19.44 12.98
CA ALA A 44 18.68 -18.31 12.25
C ALA A 44 18.54 -18.56 10.73
N PRO A 45 18.28 -17.51 9.92
CA PRO A 45 18.18 -17.64 8.48
C PRO A 45 19.38 -18.34 7.85
N LYS A 46 19.14 -19.29 6.97
CA LYS A 46 20.22 -19.97 6.24
C LYS A 46 20.40 -19.30 4.88
N ALA A 47 21.64 -18.92 4.60
CA ALA A 47 21.99 -18.44 3.28
C ALA A 47 21.99 -19.58 2.26
N GLY A 48 21.43 -19.33 1.09
CA GLY A 48 21.33 -20.32 0.00
C GLY A 48 19.91 -20.46 -0.52
N GLY A 49 19.71 -21.46 -1.38
CA GLY A 49 18.40 -21.76 -1.93
C GLY A 49 17.91 -20.77 -3.01
N SER A 50 16.75 -21.09 -3.54
CA SER A 50 16.03 -20.30 -4.54
C SER A 50 14.59 -20.08 -4.09
N LEU A 51 13.97 -19.04 -4.61
CA LEU A 51 12.55 -18.75 -4.39
C LEU A 51 11.90 -18.41 -5.72
N THR A 52 10.74 -19.01 -5.99
CA THR A 52 9.84 -18.58 -7.06
C THR A 52 8.62 -17.92 -6.42
N VAL A 53 8.40 -16.67 -6.75
CA VAL A 53 7.28 -15.86 -6.32
C VAL A 53 6.28 -15.79 -7.45
N LEU A 54 5.05 -16.14 -7.16
CA LEU A 54 3.90 -15.89 -8.02
C LEU A 54 3.41 -14.48 -7.70
N GLU A 55 3.09 -13.71 -8.71
CA GLU A 55 2.70 -12.32 -8.54
C GLU A 55 1.39 -12.04 -9.26
N TRP A 56 0.44 -11.48 -8.55
CA TRP A 56 -0.85 -11.15 -9.11
C TRP A 56 -0.74 -9.97 -10.10
N THR A 57 -1.24 -10.18 -11.31
CA THR A 57 -1.15 -9.19 -12.38
C THR A 57 -2.51 -8.71 -12.89
N GLY A 58 -3.58 -9.04 -12.19
CA GLY A 58 -4.95 -8.71 -12.63
C GLY A 58 -5.25 -7.21 -12.74
N PHE A 59 -4.27 -6.36 -12.42
CA PHE A 59 -4.37 -4.91 -12.47
C PHE A 59 -3.59 -4.27 -13.64
N SER A 60 -2.48 -4.87 -14.08
CA SER A 60 -1.46 -4.15 -14.85
C SER A 60 -1.49 -4.36 -16.36
N GLY A 61 -2.11 -5.38 -16.88
CA GLY A 61 -2.09 -5.66 -18.32
C GLY A 61 -0.76 -6.21 -18.83
N ASP A 62 0.30 -5.43 -18.83
CA ASP A 62 1.68 -5.86 -19.15
C ASP A 62 2.46 -6.12 -17.87
N TRP A 63 3.23 -7.22 -17.83
CA TRP A 63 4.03 -7.60 -16.68
C TRP A 63 5.44 -8.09 -17.09
N PRO A 64 6.52 -7.56 -16.49
CA PRO A 64 6.52 -6.25 -15.83
C PRO A 64 6.19 -5.13 -16.82
N ALA A 65 5.73 -3.99 -16.32
CA ALA A 65 5.41 -2.82 -17.18
C ALA A 65 6.67 -2.11 -17.70
N GLY A 66 7.83 -2.68 -17.43
CA GLY A 66 9.17 -2.23 -17.78
C GLY A 66 10.00 -1.94 -16.54
N LEU A 67 11.22 -2.47 -16.51
CA LEU A 67 12.09 -2.40 -15.34
C LEU A 67 13.04 -1.19 -15.33
N ASP A 68 12.78 -0.17 -16.13
CA ASP A 68 13.51 1.11 -16.09
C ASP A 68 12.68 2.14 -15.32
N PRO A 69 13.14 2.64 -14.15
CA PRO A 69 12.36 3.56 -13.32
C PRO A 69 11.78 4.74 -14.10
N ALA A 70 12.55 5.36 -14.98
CA ALA A 70 12.12 6.55 -15.71
C ALA A 70 11.08 6.28 -16.83
N THR A 71 10.88 5.03 -17.23
CA THR A 71 9.93 4.67 -18.30
C THR A 71 8.86 3.68 -17.84
N ASN A 72 8.96 3.17 -16.62
CA ASN A 72 7.95 2.32 -16.02
C ASN A 72 6.64 3.11 -15.89
N ILE A 73 5.54 2.53 -16.33
CA ILE A 73 4.21 3.15 -16.31
C ILE A 73 3.34 2.68 -15.13
N ASN A 74 3.84 1.73 -14.34
CA ASN A 74 3.09 1.12 -13.24
C ASN A 74 4.02 0.72 -12.09
N GLY A 75 4.75 1.69 -11.52
CA GLY A 75 5.73 1.47 -10.46
C GLY A 75 5.19 0.66 -9.28
N ALA A 76 3.98 0.95 -8.87
CA ALA A 76 3.32 0.23 -7.76
C ALA A 76 3.08 -1.26 -8.03
N ALA A 77 2.90 -1.67 -9.29
CA ALA A 77 2.72 -3.09 -9.63
C ALA A 77 4.05 -3.83 -9.83
N ASP A 78 5.12 -3.10 -10.14
CA ASP A 78 6.46 -3.68 -10.34
C ASP A 78 7.39 -3.40 -9.14
N GLN A 79 6.88 -2.94 -8.01
CA GLN A 79 7.66 -2.55 -6.83
C GLN A 79 8.55 -3.69 -6.36
N SER A 80 8.04 -4.88 -6.18
CA SER A 80 8.81 -6.05 -5.73
C SER A 80 10.03 -6.34 -6.62
N GLN A 81 9.89 -6.24 -7.94
CA GLN A 81 11.00 -6.44 -8.88
C GLN A 81 11.98 -5.28 -8.82
N MET A 82 11.48 -4.05 -8.73
CA MET A 82 12.29 -2.84 -8.68
C MET A 82 13.15 -2.81 -7.42
N ASP A 83 12.57 -3.12 -6.25
CA ASP A 83 13.29 -3.19 -4.96
C ASP A 83 14.37 -4.26 -4.99
N ALA A 84 14.07 -5.43 -5.53
CA ALA A 84 15.05 -6.51 -5.66
C ALA A 84 16.26 -6.13 -6.55
N ILE A 85 16.07 -5.30 -7.57
CA ILE A 85 17.10 -4.96 -8.56
C ILE A 85 17.87 -3.69 -8.18
N PHE A 86 17.15 -2.63 -7.80
CA PHE A 86 17.77 -1.32 -7.59
C PHE A 86 18.20 -1.10 -6.15
N GLY A 87 17.52 -1.71 -5.17
CA GLY A 87 17.52 -1.26 -3.79
C GLY A 87 16.89 0.15 -3.71
N GLU A 88 16.72 0.64 -2.55
CA GLU A 88 15.99 1.86 -2.29
C GLU A 88 16.86 2.91 -1.58
N LEU A 89 16.53 4.18 -1.75
CA LEU A 89 17.12 5.21 -0.88
C LEU A 89 16.65 5.02 0.56
N PHE A 90 15.36 4.74 0.73
CA PHE A 90 14.72 4.42 2.00
C PHE A 90 13.73 3.29 1.79
N GLU A 91 13.79 2.28 2.64
CA GLU A 91 12.85 1.15 2.69
C GLU A 91 11.67 1.49 3.61
N LEU A 92 10.53 0.93 3.34
CA LEU A 92 9.40 0.93 4.27
C LEU A 92 9.54 -0.26 5.22
N GLY A 93 9.48 0.00 6.50
CA GLY A 93 9.60 -1.03 7.53
C GLY A 93 8.32 -1.25 8.32
N GLN A 94 8.40 -2.16 9.27
CA GLN A 94 7.27 -2.46 10.15
C GLN A 94 6.71 -1.19 10.82
N GLY A 95 5.39 -1.07 10.81
CA GLY A 95 4.67 0.06 11.38
C GLY A 95 4.83 1.36 10.60
N GLY A 96 5.14 1.30 9.30
CA GLY A 96 5.22 2.45 8.41
C GLY A 96 6.45 3.34 8.65
N LYS A 97 7.52 2.79 9.20
CA LYS A 97 8.74 3.56 9.46
C LYS A 97 9.66 3.55 8.26
N MET A 98 10.13 4.74 7.87
CA MET A 98 11.20 4.87 6.87
C MET A 98 12.52 4.35 7.44
N ILE A 99 13.11 3.36 6.78
CA ILE A 99 14.38 2.73 7.12
C ILE A 99 15.46 3.22 6.16
N PRO A 100 16.57 3.81 6.63
CA PRO A 100 17.69 4.16 5.77
C PRO A 100 18.31 2.94 5.09
N ASP A 101 18.39 2.93 3.73
CA ASP A 101 19.10 1.91 2.96
C ASP A 101 20.26 2.53 2.17
N LEU A 102 20.11 2.86 0.91
CA LEU A 102 21.15 3.52 0.10
C LEU A 102 21.39 4.97 0.52
N ALA A 103 20.39 5.64 1.07
CA ALA A 103 20.59 6.82 1.90
C ALA A 103 20.81 6.40 3.36
N THR A 104 21.66 7.14 4.08
CA THR A 104 21.94 6.91 5.53
C THR A 104 21.11 7.80 6.43
N GLY A 105 20.35 8.71 5.86
CA GLY A 105 19.46 9.63 6.56
C GLY A 105 19.27 10.94 5.79
N TYR A 106 18.46 11.80 6.36
CA TYR A 106 18.11 13.10 5.79
C TYR A 106 18.06 14.19 6.87
N SER A 107 18.04 15.44 6.43
CA SER A 107 17.81 16.62 7.25
C SER A 107 17.13 17.71 6.44
N TYR A 108 16.67 18.75 7.12
CA TYR A 108 15.99 19.88 6.48
C TYR A 108 16.80 21.17 6.62
N ALA A 109 16.66 22.04 5.63
CA ALA A 109 17.10 23.43 5.64
C ALA A 109 15.96 24.35 5.15
N ASN A 110 16.17 25.66 5.26
CA ASN A 110 15.24 26.67 4.73
C ASN A 110 13.79 26.50 5.21
N GLY A 111 13.61 26.14 6.50
CA GLY A 111 12.29 25.96 7.09
C GLY A 111 11.52 24.76 6.53
N GLY A 112 12.20 23.69 6.12
CA GLY A 112 11.59 22.48 5.56
C GLY A 112 11.43 22.48 4.05
N LYS A 113 11.86 23.53 3.36
CA LYS A 113 11.80 23.62 1.89
C LYS A 113 12.96 22.94 1.19
N THR A 114 14.05 22.63 1.88
CA THR A 114 15.20 21.95 1.32
C THR A 114 15.44 20.67 2.08
N TRP A 115 15.37 19.55 1.40
CA TRP A 115 15.70 18.23 1.91
C TRP A 115 17.16 17.93 1.56
N ILE A 116 17.92 17.44 2.51
CA ILE A 116 19.34 17.11 2.37
C ILE A 116 19.48 15.63 2.65
N PHE A 117 19.82 14.85 1.64
CA PHE A 117 20.00 13.40 1.75
C PHE A 117 21.48 13.06 1.83
N ASN A 118 21.82 12.21 2.81
CA ASN A 118 23.16 11.67 3.00
C ASN A 118 23.19 10.24 2.44
N LEU A 119 24.07 9.96 1.50
CA LEU A 119 24.14 8.69 0.82
C LEU A 119 25.20 7.77 1.44
N ARG A 120 24.99 6.46 1.28
CA ARG A 120 25.91 5.43 1.75
C ARG A 120 27.17 5.42 0.93
N LYS A 121 28.33 5.41 1.63
CA LYS A 121 29.66 5.37 0.99
C LYS A 121 30.04 3.94 0.63
N GLY A 122 30.77 3.79 -0.47
CA GLY A 122 31.37 2.51 -0.88
C GLY A 122 30.40 1.55 -1.58
N VAL A 123 29.15 1.92 -1.77
CA VAL A 123 28.18 1.16 -2.57
C VAL A 123 28.56 1.25 -4.05
N LYS A 124 28.39 0.14 -4.77
CA LYS A 124 28.55 0.05 -6.22
C LYS A 124 27.31 -0.51 -6.87
N PHE A 125 27.02 -0.03 -8.04
CA PHE A 125 26.08 -0.70 -8.93
C PHE A 125 26.62 -2.07 -9.35
N THR A 126 25.75 -2.94 -9.84
CA THR A 126 26.12 -4.31 -10.26
C THR A 126 27.03 -4.36 -11.48
N ASP A 127 27.20 -3.24 -12.21
CA ASP A 127 28.20 -3.05 -13.26
C ASP A 127 29.58 -2.60 -12.73
N GLY A 128 29.71 -2.42 -11.41
CA GLY A 128 30.94 -2.01 -10.73
C GLY A 128 31.13 -0.50 -10.63
N THR A 129 30.30 0.32 -11.27
CA THR A 129 30.38 1.78 -11.18
C THR A 129 29.92 2.28 -9.79
N PRO A 130 30.40 3.44 -9.31
CA PRO A 130 30.10 3.88 -7.96
C PRO A 130 28.68 4.47 -7.85
N PHE A 131 27.96 4.10 -6.80
CA PHE A 131 26.76 4.80 -6.33
C PHE A 131 27.19 6.04 -5.54
N ASN A 132 26.71 7.21 -5.94
CA ASN A 132 27.05 8.50 -5.33
C ASN A 132 26.00 9.57 -5.65
N ALA A 133 26.20 10.79 -5.14
CA ALA A 133 25.26 11.90 -5.34
C ALA A 133 25.09 12.32 -6.82
N GLN A 134 26.09 12.12 -7.66
CA GLN A 134 25.97 12.39 -9.11
C GLN A 134 25.04 11.38 -9.79
N ALA A 135 25.11 10.10 -9.36
CA ALA A 135 24.21 9.07 -9.89
C ALA A 135 22.75 9.34 -9.49
N VAL A 136 22.50 9.73 -8.24
CA VAL A 136 21.16 10.13 -7.79
C VAL A 136 20.67 11.35 -8.56
N ALA A 137 21.48 12.38 -8.69
CA ALA A 137 21.12 13.59 -9.45
C ALA A 137 20.79 13.30 -10.93
N TYR A 138 21.54 12.38 -11.56
CA TYR A 138 21.27 11.94 -12.93
C TYR A 138 19.89 11.29 -13.04
N ASN A 139 19.55 10.34 -12.14
CA ASN A 139 18.27 9.66 -12.16
C ASN A 139 17.13 10.66 -11.90
N TRP A 140 17.14 11.41 -10.81
CA TRP A 140 16.09 12.37 -10.49
C TRP A 140 15.86 13.40 -11.61
N GLN A 141 16.94 13.87 -12.30
CA GLN A 141 16.80 14.76 -13.45
C GLN A 141 16.19 14.07 -14.67
N ARG A 142 16.46 12.77 -14.84
CA ARG A 142 15.89 11.96 -15.91
C ARG A 142 14.42 11.69 -15.63
N ASP A 143 14.07 11.34 -14.39
CA ASP A 143 12.72 11.03 -13.94
C ASP A 143 11.81 12.26 -14.08
N LEU A 144 12.27 13.45 -13.68
CA LEU A 144 11.52 14.70 -13.87
C LEU A 144 11.20 15.00 -15.35
N LYS A 145 12.00 14.52 -16.28
CA LYS A 145 11.79 14.69 -17.73
C LYS A 145 11.00 13.55 -18.36
N SER A 146 10.81 12.47 -17.64
CA SER A 146 10.11 11.29 -18.14
C SER A 146 8.63 11.55 -18.39
N THR A 147 8.01 10.68 -19.18
CA THR A 147 6.56 10.65 -19.38
C THR A 147 5.86 9.71 -18.37
N CYS A 148 6.61 9.12 -17.44
CA CYS A 148 6.06 8.24 -16.44
C CYS A 148 5.01 8.96 -15.59
N THR A 149 3.87 8.30 -15.37
CA THR A 149 2.80 8.80 -14.50
C THR A 149 3.06 8.48 -13.03
N CYS A 150 4.12 7.74 -12.73
CA CYS A 150 4.49 7.26 -11.39
C CYS A 150 5.49 8.17 -10.67
N LYS A 151 5.86 9.31 -11.21
CA LYS A 151 6.74 10.28 -10.55
C LYS A 151 5.98 11.13 -9.54
N PRO A 152 6.63 11.59 -8.45
CA PRO A 152 6.00 12.47 -7.48
C PRO A 152 5.41 13.71 -8.14
N GLU A 153 4.22 14.08 -7.73
CA GLU A 153 3.55 15.28 -8.24
C GLU A 153 4.02 16.52 -7.51
N PHE A 154 5.21 17.01 -7.87
CA PHE A 154 5.69 18.28 -7.33
C PHE A 154 4.81 19.44 -7.81
N LEU A 155 4.38 20.30 -6.88
CA LEU A 155 3.66 21.55 -7.21
C LEU A 155 4.48 22.49 -8.11
N SER A 156 5.80 22.38 -8.05
CA SER A 156 6.75 23.03 -8.95
C SER A 156 8.01 22.20 -9.05
N PRO A 157 8.71 22.19 -10.20
CA PRO A 157 9.93 21.39 -10.36
C PRO A 157 10.95 21.68 -9.25
N PRO A 158 11.45 20.63 -8.57
CA PRO A 158 12.46 20.80 -7.52
C PRO A 158 13.81 21.18 -8.13
N LYS A 159 14.61 21.91 -7.34
CA LYS A 159 16.02 22.15 -7.68
C LYS A 159 16.88 21.07 -7.04
N ILE A 160 17.53 20.27 -7.86
CA ILE A 160 18.45 19.22 -7.45
C ILE A 160 19.88 19.78 -7.45
N THR A 161 20.60 19.66 -6.34
CA THR A 161 21.97 20.18 -6.18
C THR A 161 22.85 19.14 -5.50
N VAL A 162 23.93 18.74 -6.15
CA VAL A 162 24.98 17.91 -5.53
C VAL A 162 25.89 18.82 -4.72
N THR A 163 25.89 18.66 -3.40
CA THR A 163 26.69 19.48 -2.46
C THR A 163 27.92 18.75 -1.96
N GLY A 164 28.02 17.45 -2.20
CA GLY A 164 29.17 16.62 -1.89
C GLY A 164 29.14 15.29 -2.63
N PRO A 165 30.21 14.49 -2.56
CA PRO A 165 30.23 13.19 -3.24
C PRO A 165 29.11 12.25 -2.82
N TYR A 166 28.61 12.40 -1.58
CA TYR A 166 27.57 11.59 -0.96
C TYR A 166 26.50 12.45 -0.28
N THR A 167 26.30 13.67 -0.74
CA THR A 167 25.27 14.58 -0.23
C THR A 167 24.58 15.27 -1.38
N ILE A 168 23.26 15.19 -1.41
CA ILE A 168 22.42 15.78 -2.44
C ILE A 168 21.27 16.54 -1.78
N GLU A 169 20.93 17.68 -2.36
CA GLU A 169 19.82 18.53 -1.92
C GLU A 169 18.69 18.52 -2.95
N LEU A 170 17.48 18.41 -2.45
CA LEU A 170 16.22 18.61 -3.18
C LEU A 170 15.54 19.85 -2.60
N ALA A 171 15.57 20.96 -3.31
CA ALA A 171 15.00 22.23 -2.86
C ALA A 171 13.69 22.53 -3.57
N LEU A 172 12.63 22.74 -2.80
CA LEU A 172 11.28 23.09 -3.21
C LEU A 172 10.98 24.58 -2.94
N SER A 173 10.04 25.14 -3.67
CA SER A 173 9.53 26.50 -3.39
C SER A 173 8.57 26.56 -2.19
N TYR A 174 8.09 25.40 -1.72
CA TYR A 174 7.13 25.19 -0.63
C TYR A 174 7.65 24.15 0.36
N VAL A 175 6.99 24.00 1.49
CA VAL A 175 7.22 22.90 2.44
C VAL A 175 6.40 21.70 1.96
N ASP A 176 7.04 20.55 1.93
CA ASP A 176 6.42 19.27 1.60
C ASP A 176 6.77 18.26 2.69
N ALA A 177 5.92 18.18 3.68
CA ALA A 177 6.21 17.36 4.85
C ALA A 177 6.11 15.85 4.58
N PRO A 178 5.20 15.33 3.73
CA PRO A 178 5.15 13.91 3.38
C PRO A 178 6.20 13.47 2.37
N LEU A 179 7.00 14.36 1.79
CA LEU A 179 7.91 14.09 0.67
C LEU A 179 8.71 12.78 0.81
N LEU A 180 9.18 12.43 2.01
CA LEU A 180 9.96 11.20 2.19
C LEU A 180 9.12 9.95 1.97
N ALA A 181 7.89 9.95 2.44
CA ALA A 181 6.95 8.86 2.23
C ALA A 181 6.53 8.79 0.75
N ASP A 182 6.27 9.96 0.14
CA ASP A 182 5.95 10.06 -1.28
C ASP A 182 7.11 9.56 -2.18
N LEU A 183 8.37 9.82 -1.81
CA LEU A 183 9.54 9.35 -2.55
C LEU A 183 9.78 7.85 -2.39
N GLN A 184 9.43 7.26 -1.24
CA GLN A 184 9.64 5.85 -0.98
C GLN A 184 8.79 4.99 -1.92
N ASP A 185 7.60 5.42 -2.21
CA ASP A 185 6.63 4.72 -3.05
C ASP A 185 6.69 5.17 -4.53
N ASP A 186 7.81 5.73 -4.97
CA ASP A 186 7.94 6.30 -6.31
C ASP A 186 9.30 6.02 -6.95
N ILE A 187 9.37 6.25 -8.27
CA ILE A 187 10.58 6.04 -9.08
C ILE A 187 11.81 6.79 -8.56
N PHE A 188 11.63 7.86 -7.80
CA PHE A 188 12.73 8.60 -7.17
C PHE A 188 13.50 7.80 -6.13
N ASN A 189 12.91 6.71 -5.62
CA ASN A 189 13.56 5.82 -4.66
C ASN A 189 14.54 4.84 -5.34
N TRP A 190 14.34 4.52 -6.62
CA TRP A 190 15.14 3.55 -7.37
C TRP A 190 16.19 4.23 -8.24
N ILE A 191 17.45 3.92 -7.97
CA ILE A 191 18.58 4.58 -8.66
C ILE A 191 19.25 3.62 -9.63
N ALA A 192 19.08 3.88 -10.92
CA ALA A 192 19.74 3.15 -12.01
C ALA A 192 21.20 3.55 -12.18
N SER A 193 22.07 2.63 -12.67
CA SER A 193 23.42 2.97 -13.07
C SER A 193 23.41 3.94 -14.27
N PRO A 194 23.91 5.18 -14.13
CA PRO A 194 24.01 6.11 -15.27
C PRO A 194 24.85 5.57 -16.42
N ALA A 195 25.91 4.82 -16.12
CA ALA A 195 26.78 4.23 -17.12
C ALA A 195 26.05 3.16 -17.94
N ALA A 196 25.26 2.31 -17.28
CA ALA A 196 24.48 1.29 -17.97
C ALA A 196 23.38 1.91 -18.84
N VAL A 197 22.60 2.86 -18.31
CA VAL A 197 21.56 3.56 -19.09
C VAL A 197 22.17 4.21 -20.35
N GLN A 198 23.30 4.92 -20.22
CA GLN A 198 23.97 5.61 -21.34
C GLN A 198 24.54 4.64 -22.37
N SER A 199 25.10 3.51 -21.94
CA SER A 199 25.74 2.55 -22.85
C SER A 199 24.77 1.62 -23.56
N MET A 200 23.66 1.24 -22.88
CA MET A 200 22.68 0.30 -23.42
C MET A 200 21.55 1.00 -24.18
N GLY A 201 21.20 2.22 -23.79
CA GLY A 201 19.98 2.91 -24.21
C GLY A 201 18.73 2.36 -23.48
N GLU A 202 17.67 3.15 -23.46
CA GLU A 202 16.47 2.90 -22.62
C GLU A 202 15.82 1.53 -22.88
N THR A 203 15.60 1.16 -24.14
CA THR A 203 14.92 -0.10 -24.50
C THR A 203 15.69 -1.35 -24.03
N ALA A 204 17.01 -1.38 -24.21
CA ALA A 204 17.82 -2.51 -23.77
C ALA A 204 18.02 -2.51 -22.25
N PHE A 205 18.09 -1.32 -21.65
CA PHE A 205 18.18 -1.17 -20.20
C PHE A 205 16.92 -1.67 -19.49
N ALA A 206 15.73 -1.38 -20.01
CA ALA A 206 14.46 -1.82 -19.44
C ALA A 206 14.32 -3.36 -19.34
N LEU A 207 14.99 -4.12 -20.22
CA LEU A 207 15.00 -5.59 -20.19
C LEU A 207 16.14 -6.17 -19.35
N LYS A 208 17.15 -5.39 -19.04
CA LYS A 208 18.30 -5.82 -18.24
C LYS A 208 18.86 -4.68 -17.41
N PRO A 209 18.07 -4.17 -16.48
CA PRO A 209 18.46 -3.04 -15.67
C PRO A 209 19.66 -3.34 -14.76
N VAL A 210 20.35 -2.27 -14.39
CA VAL A 210 21.53 -2.29 -13.52
C VAL A 210 21.28 -1.36 -12.35
N GLY A 211 21.05 -1.92 -11.19
CA GLY A 211 20.85 -1.24 -9.92
C GLY A 211 21.96 -1.52 -8.90
N ALA A 212 21.73 -1.12 -7.65
CA ALA A 212 22.61 -1.39 -6.50
C ALA A 212 21.98 -2.35 -5.49
N GLY A 213 20.85 -2.95 -5.84
CA GLY A 213 20.04 -3.82 -5.01
C GLY A 213 20.64 -5.20 -4.75
N PRO A 214 19.91 -6.01 -3.96
CA PRO A 214 20.36 -7.34 -3.54
C PRO A 214 20.45 -8.36 -4.69
N PHE A 215 19.80 -8.13 -5.82
CA PHE A 215 19.80 -9.07 -6.94
C PHE A 215 20.17 -8.41 -8.27
N THR A 216 20.57 -9.25 -9.23
CA THR A 216 20.91 -8.89 -10.61
C THR A 216 20.05 -9.65 -11.59
N VAL A 217 19.59 -9.03 -12.66
CA VAL A 217 18.82 -9.67 -13.72
C VAL A 217 19.68 -10.69 -14.47
N VAL A 218 19.19 -11.92 -14.54
CA VAL A 218 19.72 -13.00 -15.39
C VAL A 218 19.01 -12.99 -16.73
N SER A 219 17.69 -13.06 -16.70
CA SER A 219 16.82 -12.97 -17.88
C SER A 219 15.48 -12.34 -17.49
N ASP A 220 14.95 -11.58 -18.42
CA ASP A 220 13.59 -11.08 -18.40
C ASP A 220 12.88 -11.59 -19.65
N SER A 221 11.80 -12.33 -19.45
CA SER A 221 10.91 -12.84 -20.50
C SER A 221 9.52 -12.23 -20.24
N PRO A 222 9.24 -11.05 -20.81
CA PRO A 222 8.01 -10.32 -20.52
C PRO A 222 6.76 -11.21 -20.57
N SER A 223 5.85 -11.01 -19.62
CA SER A 223 4.63 -11.79 -19.42
C SER A 223 4.84 -13.28 -19.10
N SER A 224 6.06 -13.71 -18.77
CA SER A 224 6.37 -15.10 -18.45
C SER A 224 7.14 -15.27 -17.15
N GLU A 225 8.35 -14.74 -17.08
CA GLU A 225 9.17 -14.80 -15.86
C GLU A 225 10.31 -13.78 -15.88
N LEU A 226 10.64 -13.30 -14.70
CA LEU A 226 11.85 -12.52 -14.42
C LEU A 226 12.76 -13.36 -13.51
N VAL A 227 13.96 -13.68 -13.98
CA VAL A 227 14.93 -14.47 -13.22
C VAL A 227 16.06 -13.61 -12.71
N LEU A 228 16.25 -13.60 -11.42
CA LEU A 228 17.28 -12.86 -10.71
C LEU A 228 18.26 -13.79 -10.01
N LYS A 229 19.50 -13.34 -9.84
CA LYS A 229 20.53 -14.00 -8.99
C LYS A 229 21.07 -13.03 -7.95
N ALA A 230 21.51 -13.54 -6.81
CA ALA A 230 22.14 -12.74 -5.77
C ALA A 230 23.26 -11.86 -6.32
N ASN A 231 23.30 -10.61 -5.90
CA ASN A 231 24.39 -9.68 -6.17
C ASN A 231 25.60 -10.04 -5.28
N PRO A 232 26.72 -10.55 -5.85
CA PRO A 232 27.86 -10.97 -5.04
C PRO A 232 28.61 -9.79 -4.40
N HIS A 233 28.30 -8.58 -4.83
CA HIS A 233 28.90 -7.33 -4.37
C HIS A 233 27.90 -6.45 -3.60
N TYR A 234 26.79 -7.06 -3.11
CA TYR A 234 25.82 -6.33 -2.33
C TYR A 234 26.49 -5.70 -1.10
N TRP A 235 26.13 -4.48 -0.81
CA TRP A 235 26.82 -3.68 0.20
C TRP A 235 26.64 -4.22 1.64
N GLN A 236 25.53 -4.90 1.91
CA GLN A 236 25.29 -5.58 3.19
C GLN A 236 25.93 -6.97 3.18
N LYS A 237 26.94 -7.17 4.03
CA LYS A 237 27.65 -8.45 4.12
C LYS A 237 26.72 -9.57 4.59
N GLY A 238 26.77 -10.70 3.87
CA GLY A 238 25.97 -11.89 4.18
C GLY A 238 24.56 -11.87 3.61
N LEU A 239 24.21 -10.83 2.88
CA LEU A 239 22.95 -10.68 2.19
C LEU A 239 23.17 -10.57 0.66
N PRO A 240 22.14 -10.85 -0.14
CA PRO A 240 20.86 -11.46 0.25
C PRO A 240 21.06 -12.93 0.72
N TYR A 241 20.08 -13.47 1.47
CA TYR A 241 20.13 -14.87 1.87
C TYR A 241 19.91 -15.81 0.69
N LEU A 242 18.97 -15.51 -0.22
CA LEU A 242 18.68 -16.33 -1.40
C LEU A 242 19.81 -16.23 -2.44
N LYS A 243 20.09 -17.35 -3.14
CA LYS A 243 20.98 -17.37 -4.31
C LYS A 243 20.29 -16.88 -5.58
N SER A 244 19.00 -17.16 -5.71
CA SER A 244 18.19 -16.75 -6.86
C SER A 244 16.75 -16.47 -6.44
N LEU A 245 16.13 -15.55 -7.18
CA LEU A 245 14.75 -15.14 -7.03
C LEU A 245 14.12 -15.12 -8.42
N THR A 246 12.95 -15.71 -8.56
CA THR A 246 12.21 -15.72 -9.83
C THR A 246 10.81 -15.21 -9.56
N PHE A 247 10.37 -14.22 -10.33
CA PHE A 247 9.00 -13.75 -10.33
C PHE A 247 8.24 -14.34 -11.51
N LYS A 248 6.97 -14.71 -11.32
CA LYS A 248 6.08 -15.22 -12.36
C LYS A 248 4.69 -14.61 -12.23
N PRO A 249 4.12 -14.10 -13.34
CA PRO A 249 2.79 -13.52 -13.31
C PRO A 249 1.71 -14.60 -13.14
N VAL A 250 0.69 -14.30 -12.34
CA VAL A 250 -0.55 -15.07 -12.25
C VAL A 250 -1.75 -14.13 -12.32
N LEU A 251 -2.82 -14.56 -12.99
CA LEU A 251 -3.98 -13.70 -13.24
C LEU A 251 -4.99 -13.69 -12.10
N ASP A 252 -5.01 -14.76 -11.29
CA ASP A 252 -6.00 -14.93 -10.24
C ASP A 252 -5.51 -15.83 -9.10
N ASP A 253 -6.14 -15.67 -7.94
CA ASP A 253 -5.79 -16.40 -6.71
C ASP A 253 -6.02 -17.91 -6.78
N GLU A 254 -6.97 -18.38 -7.61
CA GLU A 254 -7.22 -19.83 -7.78
C GLU A 254 -6.07 -20.49 -8.52
N THR A 255 -5.54 -19.81 -9.54
CA THR A 255 -4.34 -20.24 -10.27
C THR A 255 -3.14 -20.22 -9.34
N ALA A 256 -2.95 -19.14 -8.58
CA ALA A 256 -1.87 -19.05 -7.60
C ALA A 256 -1.92 -20.19 -6.57
N LEU A 257 -3.10 -20.50 -6.03
CA LEU A 257 -3.28 -21.60 -5.08
C LEU A 257 -2.88 -22.96 -5.69
N LYS A 258 -3.30 -23.25 -6.92
CA LYS A 258 -2.94 -24.49 -7.63
C LYS A 258 -1.44 -24.58 -7.90
N ASP A 259 -0.83 -23.48 -8.30
CA ASP A 259 0.59 -23.40 -8.60
C ASP A 259 1.45 -23.56 -7.33
N LEU A 260 1.05 -22.95 -6.21
CA LEU A 260 1.68 -23.19 -4.90
C LEU A 260 1.54 -24.66 -4.48
N GLN A 261 0.36 -25.26 -4.58
CA GLN A 261 0.11 -26.66 -4.23
C GLN A 261 0.91 -27.65 -5.09
N SER A 262 1.16 -27.30 -6.35
CA SER A 262 1.97 -28.13 -7.27
C SER A 262 3.48 -27.94 -7.09
N GLY A 263 3.90 -26.90 -6.32
CA GLY A 263 5.30 -26.51 -6.17
C GLY A 263 5.86 -25.69 -7.33
N ALA A 264 5.00 -25.16 -8.22
CA ALA A 264 5.42 -24.26 -9.30
C ALA A 264 5.87 -22.89 -8.78
N GLY A 265 5.39 -22.47 -7.60
CA GLY A 265 5.85 -21.34 -6.81
C GLY A 265 6.02 -21.73 -5.34
N GLN A 266 6.74 -20.93 -4.56
CA GLN A 266 6.91 -21.10 -3.12
C GLN A 266 6.42 -19.87 -2.33
N ALA A 267 6.11 -18.77 -3.00
CA ALA A 267 5.47 -17.60 -2.43
C ALA A 267 4.48 -17.01 -3.44
N TYR A 268 3.53 -16.22 -2.92
CA TYR A 268 2.56 -15.50 -3.73
C TYR A 268 2.31 -14.12 -3.12
N GLU A 269 2.44 -13.10 -3.93
CA GLU A 269 2.04 -11.74 -3.64
C GLU A 269 0.73 -11.44 -4.38
N GLY A 270 -0.33 -11.15 -3.64
CA GLY A 270 -1.64 -11.00 -4.27
C GLY A 270 -2.59 -10.06 -3.53
N MET A 271 -3.62 -9.68 -4.26
CA MET A 271 -4.79 -9.06 -3.65
C MET A 271 -5.74 -10.14 -3.17
N SER A 272 -6.12 -10.06 -1.92
CA SER A 272 -6.98 -11.05 -1.28
C SER A 272 -8.32 -11.26 -1.96
N THR A 273 -8.59 -12.51 -2.25
CA THR A 273 -9.96 -12.99 -2.29
C THR A 273 -10.26 -13.68 -0.95
N PRO A 274 -11.03 -13.08 -0.03
CA PRO A 274 -11.30 -13.67 1.28
C PRO A 274 -11.88 -15.08 1.23
N SER A 275 -12.58 -15.42 0.15
CA SER A 275 -13.11 -16.76 -0.10
C SER A 275 -12.03 -17.85 -0.17
N LEU A 276 -10.82 -17.52 -0.61
CA LEU A 276 -9.69 -18.46 -0.71
C LEU A 276 -8.76 -18.43 0.50
N ALA A 277 -8.92 -17.44 1.40
CA ALA A 277 -8.08 -17.34 2.60
C ALA A 277 -8.06 -18.62 3.46
N PRO A 278 -9.17 -19.36 3.66
CA PRO A 278 -9.12 -20.64 4.38
C PRO A 278 -8.29 -21.70 3.69
N ALA A 279 -8.33 -21.78 2.34
CA ALA A 279 -7.55 -22.74 1.57
C ALA A 279 -6.06 -22.44 1.62
N PHE A 280 -5.67 -21.16 1.53
CA PHE A 280 -4.28 -20.75 1.72
C PHE A 280 -3.80 -21.06 3.14
N LYS A 281 -4.54 -20.66 4.16
CA LYS A 281 -4.19 -20.89 5.58
C LYS A 281 -4.08 -22.38 5.96
N ALA A 282 -4.75 -23.26 5.24
CA ALA A 282 -4.68 -24.70 5.50
C ALA A 282 -3.33 -25.31 5.15
N HIS A 283 -2.57 -24.71 4.23
CA HIS A 283 -1.36 -25.30 3.65
C HIS A 283 -0.14 -24.38 3.69
N PHE A 284 -0.31 -23.08 3.89
CA PHE A 284 0.73 -22.07 3.75
C PHE A 284 0.74 -21.10 4.92
N THR A 285 1.85 -20.41 5.10
CA THR A 285 1.91 -19.21 5.94
C THR A 285 1.22 -18.08 5.18
N THR A 286 0.23 -17.44 5.79
CA THR A 286 -0.54 -16.34 5.20
C THR A 286 -0.32 -15.07 6.02
N THR A 287 0.12 -14.02 5.37
CA THR A 287 0.35 -12.69 5.96
C THR A 287 -0.62 -11.71 5.30
N VAL A 288 -1.39 -11.01 6.11
CA VAL A 288 -2.27 -9.91 5.65
C VAL A 288 -1.52 -8.61 5.87
N GLU A 289 -1.33 -7.84 4.81
CA GLU A 289 -0.65 -6.57 4.91
C GLU A 289 -1.61 -5.47 5.41
N PRO A 290 -1.22 -4.69 6.41
CA PRO A 290 -2.04 -3.59 6.89
C PRO A 290 -2.15 -2.50 5.81
N SER A 291 -3.34 -2.29 5.27
CA SER A 291 -3.54 -1.27 4.24
C SER A 291 -3.63 0.14 4.83
N THR A 292 -3.04 1.09 4.13
CA THR A 292 -3.09 2.53 4.43
C THR A 292 -4.29 3.23 3.81
N SER A 293 -4.92 2.65 2.76
CA SER A 293 -5.97 3.27 1.98
C SER A 293 -7.24 2.42 1.89
N PRO A 294 -8.42 2.99 2.17
CA PRO A 294 -9.69 2.32 1.89
C PRO A 294 -10.09 2.45 0.42
N TYR A 295 -10.97 1.57 -0.04
CA TYR A 295 -11.81 1.86 -1.20
C TYR A 295 -12.80 2.97 -0.87
N ASP A 296 -13.11 3.79 -1.86
CA ASP A 296 -14.11 4.86 -1.76
C ASP A 296 -14.94 5.00 -3.04
N ILE A 297 -16.06 5.68 -2.89
CA ILE A 297 -16.88 6.09 -4.02
C ILE A 297 -16.62 7.56 -4.30
N GLN A 298 -15.84 7.84 -5.33
CA GLN A 298 -15.62 9.22 -5.76
C GLN A 298 -16.80 9.74 -6.54
N LEU A 299 -17.30 10.90 -6.15
CA LEU A 299 -18.42 11.58 -6.79
C LEU A 299 -17.93 12.86 -7.50
N ASN A 300 -18.30 13.01 -8.78
CA ASN A 300 -17.92 14.21 -9.54
C ASN A 300 -18.90 15.36 -9.25
N THR A 301 -18.47 16.30 -8.45
CA THR A 301 -19.27 17.43 -7.97
C THR A 301 -19.61 18.45 -9.05
N LYS A 302 -18.99 18.39 -10.22
CA LYS A 302 -19.29 19.26 -11.38
C LYS A 302 -20.43 18.74 -12.25
N ILE A 303 -20.79 17.46 -12.12
CA ILE A 303 -21.72 16.78 -13.02
C ILE A 303 -22.97 16.35 -12.25
N ALA A 304 -24.14 16.54 -12.87
CA ALA A 304 -25.39 16.02 -12.32
C ALA A 304 -25.36 14.47 -12.25
N PRO A 305 -25.91 13.87 -11.18
CA PRO A 305 -26.68 14.51 -10.11
C PRO A 305 -25.80 15.04 -8.95
N PHE A 306 -24.48 14.79 -8.94
CA PHE A 306 -23.60 15.00 -7.79
C PHE A 306 -23.13 16.46 -7.61
N ASN A 307 -23.50 17.37 -8.51
CA ASN A 307 -23.43 18.82 -8.24
C ASN A 307 -24.44 19.28 -7.18
N ASN A 308 -25.37 18.39 -6.77
CA ASN A 308 -26.32 18.60 -5.67
C ASN A 308 -25.90 17.78 -4.44
N ILE A 309 -25.70 18.44 -3.30
CA ILE A 309 -25.30 17.77 -2.06
C ILE A 309 -26.33 16.72 -1.60
N ALA A 310 -27.64 16.97 -1.78
CA ALA A 310 -28.66 15.99 -1.40
C ALA A 310 -28.55 14.69 -2.21
N ALA A 311 -28.06 14.74 -3.45
CA ALA A 311 -27.80 13.55 -4.23
C ALA A 311 -26.55 12.80 -3.70
N ARG A 312 -25.51 13.53 -3.26
CA ARG A 312 -24.33 12.93 -2.64
C ARG A 312 -24.65 12.30 -1.28
N GLU A 313 -25.43 12.99 -0.43
CA GLU A 313 -25.91 12.44 0.84
C GLU A 313 -26.75 11.17 0.63
N ALA A 314 -27.55 11.11 -0.46
CA ALA A 314 -28.34 9.93 -0.78
C ALA A 314 -27.44 8.70 -1.01
N ILE A 315 -26.26 8.85 -1.61
CA ILE A 315 -25.27 7.77 -1.78
C ILE A 315 -24.78 7.30 -0.41
N TYR A 316 -24.37 8.20 0.47
CA TYR A 316 -23.95 7.83 1.83
C TYR A 316 -25.04 7.06 2.58
N TYR A 317 -26.29 7.60 2.61
CA TYR A 317 -27.39 6.93 3.28
C TYR A 317 -27.80 5.60 2.65
N ALA A 318 -27.52 5.39 1.35
CA ALA A 318 -27.83 4.15 0.64
C ALA A 318 -26.73 3.08 0.80
N THR A 319 -25.50 3.46 1.16
CA THR A 319 -24.36 2.56 1.25
C THR A 319 -24.25 1.96 2.64
N ASN A 320 -24.56 0.65 2.77
CA ASN A 320 -24.41 -0.12 3.99
C ASN A 320 -23.06 -0.87 3.97
N THR A 321 -21.98 -0.15 4.25
CA THR A 321 -20.62 -0.68 4.20
C THR A 321 -20.43 -1.93 5.09
N PRO A 322 -20.91 -2.00 6.35
CA PRO A 322 -20.80 -3.24 7.14
C PRO A 322 -21.49 -4.43 6.49
N LEU A 323 -22.67 -4.23 5.92
CA LEU A 323 -23.38 -5.33 5.23
C LEU A 323 -22.67 -5.74 3.94
N LEU A 324 -22.05 -4.80 3.24
CA LEU A 324 -21.27 -5.07 2.02
C LEU A 324 -20.08 -5.97 2.36
N ASP A 325 -19.29 -5.62 3.40
CA ASP A 325 -18.17 -6.43 3.86
C ASP A 325 -18.63 -7.81 4.32
N GLN A 326 -19.67 -7.87 5.14
CA GLN A 326 -20.21 -9.15 5.64
C GLN A 326 -20.65 -10.08 4.50
N LYS A 327 -21.36 -9.56 3.52
CA LYS A 327 -21.88 -10.37 2.41
C LYS A 327 -20.80 -10.83 1.43
N LEU A 328 -19.87 -9.94 1.12
CA LEU A 328 -18.87 -10.17 0.07
C LEU A 328 -17.57 -10.78 0.62
N PHE A 329 -17.22 -10.41 1.85
CA PHE A 329 -15.91 -10.73 2.43
C PHE A 329 -15.98 -11.38 3.82
N GLY A 330 -17.20 -11.67 4.33
CA GLY A 330 -17.38 -12.39 5.58
C GLY A 330 -16.86 -11.65 6.82
N ASP A 331 -17.05 -10.33 6.89
CA ASP A 331 -16.52 -9.43 7.93
C ASP A 331 -14.97 -9.42 7.99
N ALA A 332 -14.29 -9.54 6.82
CA ALA A 332 -12.84 -9.61 6.76
C ALA A 332 -12.16 -8.24 6.93
N TYR A 333 -12.84 -7.16 6.61
CA TYR A 333 -12.24 -5.83 6.55
C TYR A 333 -12.87 -4.84 7.53
N PRO A 334 -12.06 -4.04 8.25
CA PRO A 334 -12.59 -2.99 9.12
C PRO A 334 -13.17 -1.85 8.28
N VAL A 335 -14.44 -1.51 8.53
CA VAL A 335 -15.09 -0.34 7.91
C VAL A 335 -14.39 0.94 8.36
N THR A 336 -14.09 1.83 7.43
CA THR A 336 -13.49 3.13 7.73
C THR A 336 -14.38 4.31 7.36
N GLN A 337 -14.16 5.44 8.03
CA GLN A 337 -14.81 6.72 7.77
C GLN A 337 -13.82 7.78 7.28
N SER A 338 -12.55 7.40 7.15
CA SER A 338 -11.42 8.28 6.84
C SER A 338 -10.84 7.92 5.48
N PHE A 339 -10.23 8.89 4.81
CA PHE A 339 -9.47 8.64 3.58
C PHE A 339 -8.19 7.82 3.81
N THR A 340 -7.76 7.68 5.07
CA THR A 340 -6.71 6.73 5.46
C THR A 340 -7.33 5.54 6.18
N ALA A 341 -6.73 4.36 6.03
CA ALA A 341 -7.09 3.14 6.76
C ALA A 341 -6.20 2.93 8.00
N GLY A 342 -6.41 1.84 8.72
CA GLY A 342 -5.80 1.59 10.03
C GLY A 342 -4.28 1.63 10.10
N ALA A 343 -3.57 1.40 9.00
CA ALA A 343 -2.11 1.49 8.93
C ALA A 343 -1.59 2.93 8.66
N GLY A 344 -2.46 3.83 8.23
CA GLY A 344 -2.08 5.23 7.97
C GLY A 344 -1.85 6.02 9.28
N LEU A 345 -0.84 6.88 9.28
CA LEU A 345 -0.47 7.68 10.47
C LEU A 345 -1.57 8.65 10.91
N PHE A 346 -2.40 9.09 9.99
CA PHE A 346 -3.49 10.04 10.25
C PHE A 346 -4.86 9.39 10.26
N TYR A 347 -4.92 8.07 10.39
CA TYR A 347 -6.18 7.35 10.49
C TYR A 347 -7.06 7.89 11.62
N GLU A 348 -8.31 8.20 11.28
CA GLU A 348 -9.35 8.65 12.19
C GLU A 348 -10.51 7.63 12.16
N PRO A 349 -10.59 6.73 13.16
CA PRO A 349 -11.57 5.64 13.13
C PRO A 349 -13.02 6.12 13.23
N LYS A 350 -13.24 7.35 13.69
CA LYS A 350 -14.56 7.93 13.85
C LYS A 350 -14.57 9.42 13.48
N VAL A 351 -15.00 9.70 12.28
CA VAL A 351 -15.03 11.07 11.74
C VAL A 351 -16.28 11.82 12.20
N PRO A 352 -16.15 13.02 12.77
CA PRO A 352 -17.29 13.82 13.19
C PRO A 352 -18.21 14.16 12.01
N GLY A 353 -19.51 13.90 12.19
CA GLY A 353 -20.52 14.21 11.17
C GLY A 353 -20.60 13.23 10.00
N TYR A 354 -19.84 12.11 10.04
CA TYR A 354 -19.91 11.12 8.98
C TYR A 354 -21.31 10.52 8.86
N ILE A 355 -21.85 10.51 7.64
CA ILE A 355 -23.19 10.02 7.34
C ILE A 355 -23.15 8.49 7.30
N THR A 356 -24.00 7.86 8.12
CA THR A 356 -24.13 6.39 8.16
C THR A 356 -25.40 5.92 7.49
N TYR A 357 -25.43 4.65 7.08
CA TYR A 357 -26.54 4.02 6.38
C TYR A 357 -27.93 4.32 6.99
N ASN A 358 -28.84 4.74 6.12
CA ASN A 358 -30.26 4.89 6.45
C ASN A 358 -31.11 4.86 5.16
N LEU A 359 -31.62 3.68 4.81
CA LEU A 359 -32.38 3.49 3.57
C LEU A 359 -33.61 4.40 3.44
N ALA A 360 -34.28 4.70 4.55
CA ALA A 360 -35.48 5.57 4.51
C ALA A 360 -35.09 7.01 4.13
N LYS A 361 -34.00 7.53 4.70
CA LYS A 361 -33.46 8.85 4.32
C LYS A 361 -32.95 8.85 2.86
N ALA A 362 -32.25 7.81 2.43
CA ALA A 362 -31.82 7.67 1.05
C ALA A 362 -33.00 7.78 0.08
N LYS A 363 -34.06 7.00 0.30
CA LYS A 363 -35.29 7.07 -0.52
C LYS A 363 -35.94 8.44 -0.54
N ALA A 364 -35.98 9.11 0.61
CA ALA A 364 -36.54 10.45 0.70
C ALA A 364 -35.72 11.46 -0.11
N LEU A 365 -34.39 11.42 -0.03
CA LEU A 365 -33.50 12.30 -0.81
C LEU A 365 -33.57 12.00 -2.30
N VAL A 366 -33.59 10.73 -2.71
CA VAL A 366 -33.77 10.35 -4.13
C VAL A 366 -35.07 10.94 -4.70
N LYS A 367 -36.17 10.87 -3.94
CA LYS A 367 -37.44 11.49 -4.33
C LYS A 367 -37.33 13.00 -4.36
N GLN A 368 -36.69 13.62 -3.37
CA GLN A 368 -36.54 15.08 -3.27
C GLN A 368 -35.81 15.68 -4.48
N VAL A 369 -34.77 15.00 -4.99
CA VAL A 369 -33.98 15.46 -6.14
C VAL A 369 -34.59 15.06 -7.49
N GLY A 370 -35.75 14.41 -7.51
CA GLY A 370 -36.44 14.00 -8.73
C GLY A 370 -35.92 12.69 -9.37
N GLY A 371 -35.22 11.87 -8.60
CA GLY A 371 -34.59 10.62 -9.05
C GLY A 371 -33.09 10.80 -9.26
N ILE A 372 -32.35 9.71 -9.13
CA ILE A 372 -30.90 9.65 -9.34
C ILE A 372 -30.59 8.55 -10.34
N SER A 373 -29.86 8.87 -11.41
CA SER A 373 -29.30 7.92 -12.36
C SER A 373 -27.79 8.05 -12.33
N ILE A 374 -27.09 6.92 -12.12
CA ILE A 374 -25.66 6.86 -11.88
C ILE A 374 -24.99 5.94 -12.90
N SER A 375 -23.91 6.39 -13.51
CA SER A 375 -22.91 5.53 -14.15
C SER A 375 -21.73 5.38 -13.17
N LEU A 376 -21.64 4.21 -12.54
CA LEU A 376 -20.49 3.83 -11.70
C LEU A 376 -19.41 3.23 -12.59
N LYS A 377 -18.21 3.73 -12.47
CA LYS A 377 -17.05 3.31 -13.25
C LYS A 377 -16.00 2.72 -12.33
N THR A 378 -15.35 1.67 -12.81
CA THR A 378 -14.28 1.01 -12.06
C THR A 378 -13.32 0.28 -13.00
N ILE A 379 -12.23 -0.20 -12.43
CA ILE A 379 -11.28 -1.06 -13.14
C ILE A 379 -11.85 -2.48 -13.30
N THR A 380 -11.50 -3.13 -14.40
CA THR A 380 -11.85 -4.54 -14.63
C THR A 380 -11.00 -5.43 -13.73
N SER A 381 -11.56 -5.80 -12.58
CA SER A 381 -10.99 -6.82 -11.69
C SER A 381 -12.13 -7.57 -10.99
N PRO A 382 -11.93 -8.84 -10.60
CA PRO A 382 -12.98 -9.63 -9.92
C PRO A 382 -13.48 -8.96 -8.64
N VAL A 383 -12.58 -8.38 -7.84
CA VAL A 383 -12.92 -7.70 -6.58
C VAL A 383 -13.74 -6.44 -6.84
N ALA A 384 -13.32 -5.61 -7.80
CA ALA A 384 -14.03 -4.38 -8.14
C ALA A 384 -15.43 -4.68 -8.71
N GLN A 385 -15.56 -5.69 -9.58
CA GLN A 385 -16.86 -6.11 -10.11
C GLN A 385 -17.82 -6.59 -9.00
N THR A 386 -17.30 -7.39 -8.07
CA THR A 386 -18.09 -7.86 -6.93
C THR A 386 -18.57 -6.68 -6.04
N LEU A 387 -17.71 -5.69 -5.81
CA LEU A 387 -18.08 -4.47 -5.08
C LEU A 387 -19.11 -3.63 -5.84
N ASP A 388 -18.93 -3.44 -7.14
CA ASP A 388 -19.84 -2.68 -8.00
C ASP A 388 -21.26 -3.26 -7.96
N GLU A 389 -21.38 -4.58 -8.11
CA GLU A 389 -22.67 -5.28 -8.07
C GLU A 389 -23.36 -5.12 -6.70
N GLY A 390 -22.61 -5.27 -5.61
CA GLY A 390 -23.13 -5.05 -4.26
C GLY A 390 -23.58 -3.62 -4.00
N LEU A 391 -22.83 -2.63 -4.49
CA LEU A 391 -23.20 -1.21 -4.41
C LEU A 391 -24.42 -0.90 -5.26
N ALA A 392 -24.51 -1.44 -6.48
CA ALA A 392 -25.65 -1.24 -7.36
C ALA A 392 -26.93 -1.79 -6.71
N GLU A 393 -26.91 -3.00 -6.14
CA GLU A 393 -28.07 -3.58 -5.42
C GLU A 393 -28.55 -2.64 -4.30
N MET A 394 -27.63 -2.09 -3.50
CA MET A 394 -27.98 -1.20 -2.39
C MET A 394 -28.59 0.13 -2.86
N TRP A 395 -28.03 0.72 -3.92
CA TRP A 395 -28.50 2.00 -4.46
C TRP A 395 -29.82 1.85 -5.21
N GLU A 396 -30.03 0.75 -5.91
CA GLU A 396 -31.31 0.40 -6.55
C GLU A 396 -32.42 0.17 -5.51
N ALA A 397 -32.08 -0.46 -4.37
CA ALA A 397 -33.02 -0.59 -3.25
C ALA A 397 -33.43 0.78 -2.67
N ALA A 398 -32.62 1.82 -2.84
CA ALA A 398 -32.96 3.21 -2.50
C ALA A 398 -33.78 3.93 -3.59
N GLY A 399 -34.02 3.29 -4.76
CA GLY A 399 -34.78 3.84 -5.89
C GLY A 399 -33.92 4.58 -6.90
N MET A 400 -32.61 4.39 -6.91
CA MET A 400 -31.69 4.91 -7.91
C MET A 400 -31.67 3.99 -9.15
N LYS A 401 -31.21 4.51 -10.28
CA LYS A 401 -30.90 3.71 -11.49
C LYS A 401 -29.38 3.64 -11.61
N VAL A 402 -28.82 2.45 -11.64
CA VAL A 402 -27.38 2.24 -11.69
C VAL A 402 -26.97 1.59 -13.01
N THR A 403 -25.88 2.06 -13.58
CA THR A 403 -25.21 1.43 -14.74
C THR A 403 -23.76 1.23 -14.40
N LEU A 404 -23.30 -0.01 -14.44
CA LEU A 404 -21.90 -0.39 -14.19
C LEU A 404 -21.09 -0.31 -15.48
N GLN A 405 -19.88 0.23 -15.41
CA GLN A 405 -18.96 0.35 -16.53
C GLN A 405 -17.53 0.06 -16.08
N ASN A 406 -17.00 -1.05 -16.57
CA ASN A 406 -15.66 -1.53 -16.21
C ASN A 406 -14.69 -1.25 -17.36
N TYR A 407 -13.47 -0.84 -17.03
CA TYR A 407 -12.42 -0.46 -17.97
C TYR A 407 -11.11 -1.15 -17.60
N ASP A 408 -10.26 -1.42 -18.58
CA ASP A 408 -8.84 -1.62 -18.31
C ASP A 408 -8.20 -0.32 -17.79
N LEU A 409 -6.98 -0.39 -17.31
CA LEU A 409 -6.29 0.76 -16.70
C LEU A 409 -6.20 1.95 -17.67
N THR A 410 -5.84 1.71 -18.93
CA THR A 410 -5.71 2.76 -19.95
C THR A 410 -7.04 3.43 -20.25
N GLY A 411 -8.09 2.63 -20.39
CA GLY A 411 -9.45 3.12 -20.59
C GLY A 411 -9.94 3.93 -19.39
N LEU A 412 -9.66 3.45 -18.17
CA LEU A 412 -10.02 4.13 -16.92
C LEU A 412 -9.36 5.50 -16.82
N ILE A 413 -8.04 5.59 -17.06
CA ILE A 413 -7.29 6.84 -17.09
C ILE A 413 -7.88 7.80 -18.13
N SER A 414 -8.19 7.31 -19.33
CA SER A 414 -8.78 8.12 -20.40
C SER A 414 -10.14 8.70 -19.99
N VAL A 415 -10.96 7.93 -19.29
CA VAL A 415 -12.25 8.39 -18.78
C VAL A 415 -12.08 9.44 -17.69
N PHE A 416 -11.14 9.26 -16.77
CA PHE A 416 -10.80 10.28 -15.76
C PHE A 416 -10.42 11.61 -16.42
N LEU A 417 -9.44 11.57 -17.29
CA LEU A 417 -8.93 12.78 -17.99
C LEU A 417 -10.00 13.48 -18.84
N SER A 418 -11.03 12.75 -19.30
CA SER A 418 -12.15 13.36 -20.01
C SER A 418 -13.00 14.28 -19.15
N GLY A 419 -12.98 14.11 -17.82
CA GLY A 419 -13.87 14.77 -16.86
C GLY A 419 -15.36 14.42 -17.03
N LYS A 420 -15.72 13.51 -17.94
CA LYS A 420 -17.11 13.13 -18.28
C LYS A 420 -17.56 11.86 -17.55
N TRP A 421 -17.51 11.88 -16.24
CA TRP A 421 -17.90 10.77 -15.39
C TRP A 421 -18.68 11.25 -14.17
N GLN A 422 -19.51 10.39 -13.59
CA GLN A 422 -20.36 10.71 -12.44
C GLN A 422 -19.79 10.14 -11.14
N ALA A 423 -19.48 8.85 -11.12
CA ALA A 423 -18.95 8.14 -9.96
C ALA A 423 -17.86 7.14 -10.35
N PHE A 424 -16.87 7.00 -9.49
CA PHE A 424 -15.83 5.96 -9.58
C PHE A 424 -15.74 5.20 -8.27
N LEU A 425 -15.56 3.87 -8.38
CA LEU A 425 -15.07 3.04 -7.29
C LEU A 425 -13.55 2.90 -7.44
N GLN A 426 -12.80 3.34 -6.45
CA GLN A 426 -11.34 3.23 -6.41
C GLN A 426 -10.81 3.38 -4.97
N THR A 427 -9.49 3.35 -4.78
CA THR A 427 -8.88 3.62 -3.48
C THR A 427 -8.86 5.12 -3.17
N ALA A 428 -8.90 5.47 -1.88
CA ALA A 428 -8.91 6.86 -1.42
C ALA A 428 -7.57 7.61 -1.60
N GLY A 429 -6.54 6.93 -2.10
CA GLY A 429 -5.26 7.55 -2.46
C GLY A 429 -4.26 7.72 -1.32
N ALA A 430 -4.52 7.19 -0.14
CA ALA A 430 -3.52 7.17 0.93
C ALA A 430 -2.52 6.02 0.67
N TRP A 431 -1.69 6.16 -0.35
CA TRP A 431 -0.78 5.11 -0.84
C TRP A 431 0.36 4.83 0.11
N ASP A 432 0.80 5.83 0.85
CA ASP A 432 1.84 5.76 1.87
C ASP A 432 1.24 5.95 3.28
N PRO A 433 1.97 5.61 4.36
CA PRO A 433 1.47 5.81 5.72
C PRO A 433 1.12 7.26 6.08
N GLU A 434 1.68 8.23 5.39
CA GLU A 434 1.43 9.66 5.61
C GLU A 434 0.30 10.22 4.75
N GLY A 435 -0.08 9.53 3.67
CA GLY A 435 -1.18 9.89 2.78
C GLY A 435 -0.95 11.18 2.01
N GLY A 436 0.30 11.48 1.63
CA GLY A 436 0.71 12.74 1.04
C GLY A 436 0.18 12.99 -0.37
N VAL A 437 0.97 12.63 -1.37
CA VAL A 437 0.67 12.84 -2.80
C VAL A 437 -0.62 12.13 -3.19
N GLY A 438 -0.85 10.90 -2.73
CA GLY A 438 -2.03 10.13 -3.11
C GLY A 438 -3.33 10.78 -2.67
N VAL A 439 -3.40 11.35 -1.46
CA VAL A 439 -4.59 12.07 -0.99
C VAL A 439 -4.78 13.38 -1.77
N ALA A 440 -3.70 14.09 -2.09
CA ALA A 440 -3.75 15.26 -2.96
C ALA A 440 -4.20 14.90 -4.39
N PHE A 441 -3.65 13.83 -4.96
CA PHE A 441 -4.08 13.27 -6.26
C PHE A 441 -5.59 13.00 -6.28
N ARG A 442 -6.13 12.55 -5.16
CA ARG A 442 -7.53 12.17 -5.00
C ARG A 442 -8.48 13.36 -4.81
N PHE A 443 -8.06 14.38 -4.06
CA PHE A 443 -8.95 15.42 -3.58
C PHE A 443 -8.54 16.85 -4.00
N ALA A 444 -7.31 17.12 -4.43
CA ALA A 444 -6.91 18.46 -4.84
C ALA A 444 -7.59 18.91 -6.14
N SER A 445 -8.08 20.14 -6.19
CA SER A 445 -8.73 20.73 -7.38
C SER A 445 -7.82 20.77 -8.62
N THR A 446 -6.50 20.73 -8.43
CA THR A 446 -5.49 20.72 -9.50
C THR A 446 -5.30 19.34 -10.11
N SER A 447 -5.71 18.27 -9.43
CA SER A 447 -5.59 16.92 -9.95
C SER A 447 -6.58 16.67 -11.09
N PRO A 448 -6.15 16.10 -12.21
CA PRO A 448 -7.05 15.68 -13.29
C PRO A 448 -7.89 14.46 -12.90
N PHE A 449 -7.55 13.80 -11.80
CA PHE A 449 -8.20 12.58 -11.32
C PHE A 449 -9.21 12.84 -10.19
N THR A 450 -9.45 14.10 -9.82
CA THR A 450 -10.43 14.44 -8.79
C THR A 450 -11.83 14.70 -9.34
N GLY A 451 -12.85 14.30 -8.58
CA GLY A 451 -14.23 14.78 -8.75
C GLY A 451 -14.55 15.97 -7.83
N VAL A 452 -13.64 16.33 -6.93
CA VAL A 452 -13.80 17.41 -5.95
C VAL A 452 -13.06 18.65 -6.44
N HIS A 453 -13.75 19.81 -6.41
CA HIS A 453 -13.14 21.09 -6.76
C HIS A 453 -13.57 22.12 -5.72
N ASP A 454 -12.93 22.10 -4.57
CA ASP A 454 -13.27 22.90 -3.41
C ASP A 454 -12.04 23.59 -2.82
N PRO A 455 -11.98 24.94 -2.84
CA PRO A 455 -10.86 25.68 -2.28
C PRO A 455 -10.58 25.42 -0.79
N LYS A 456 -11.60 24.97 -0.03
CA LYS A 456 -11.39 24.60 1.39
C LYS A 456 -10.65 23.28 1.51
N VAL A 457 -10.94 22.32 0.64
CA VAL A 457 -10.18 21.06 0.54
C VAL A 457 -8.73 21.36 0.16
N ASP A 458 -8.51 22.18 -0.88
CA ASP A 458 -7.17 22.58 -1.32
C ASP A 458 -6.38 23.27 -0.19
N ALA A 459 -7.04 24.14 0.58
CA ALA A 459 -6.41 24.83 1.70
C ALA A 459 -6.02 23.86 2.83
N LEU A 460 -6.85 22.86 3.15
CA LEU A 460 -6.56 21.86 4.18
C LEU A 460 -5.43 20.91 3.76
N LEU A 461 -5.43 20.48 2.49
CA LEU A 461 -4.33 19.71 1.91
C LEU A 461 -3.00 20.47 2.00
N ALA A 462 -2.99 21.74 1.57
CA ALA A 462 -1.82 22.59 1.63
C ALA A 462 -1.33 22.85 3.07
N GLN A 463 -2.24 22.94 4.05
CA GLN A 463 -1.90 23.07 5.46
C GLN A 463 -1.31 21.77 6.02
N ALA A 464 -1.89 20.62 5.67
CA ALA A 464 -1.40 19.31 6.10
C ALA A 464 0.02 19.01 5.56
N SER A 465 0.28 19.32 4.28
CA SER A 465 1.59 19.13 3.65
C SER A 465 2.59 20.23 4.03
N GLY A 466 2.09 21.42 4.38
CA GLY A 466 2.90 22.63 4.60
C GLY A 466 3.55 22.77 5.99
N THR A 467 3.44 21.76 6.85
CA THR A 467 4.03 21.80 8.20
C THR A 467 4.74 20.50 8.56
N LEU A 468 5.92 20.60 9.18
CA LEU A 468 6.67 19.46 9.72
C LEU A 468 6.18 19.01 11.11
N ASP A 469 5.28 19.78 11.73
CA ASP A 469 4.70 19.47 13.03
C ASP A 469 3.62 18.38 12.89
N MET A 470 3.92 17.19 13.38
CA MET A 470 3.02 16.03 13.29
C MET A 470 1.67 16.24 13.99
N ALA A 471 1.61 17.03 15.04
CA ALA A 471 0.35 17.32 15.74
C ALA A 471 -0.54 18.25 14.89
N GLN A 472 0.05 19.26 14.26
CA GLN A 472 -0.66 20.14 13.32
C GLN A 472 -1.08 19.37 12.07
N ARG A 473 -0.22 18.51 11.51
CA ARG A 473 -0.58 17.65 10.36
C ARG A 473 -1.79 16.79 10.70
N ARG A 474 -1.79 16.12 11.85
CA ARG A 474 -2.93 15.33 12.32
C ARG A 474 -4.20 16.18 12.44
N GLN A 475 -4.10 17.38 13.01
CA GLN A 475 -5.24 18.29 13.13
C GLN A 475 -5.83 18.61 11.74
N TYR A 476 -5.00 19.01 10.77
CA TYR A 476 -5.47 19.36 9.43
C TYR A 476 -6.06 18.17 8.67
N ASN A 477 -5.47 16.98 8.82
CA ASN A 477 -6.04 15.75 8.23
C ASN A 477 -7.39 15.39 8.86
N ASN A 478 -7.56 15.54 10.18
CA ASN A 478 -8.84 15.33 10.84
C ASN A 478 -9.89 16.38 10.40
N GLU A 479 -9.48 17.65 10.26
CA GLU A 479 -10.35 18.70 9.71
C GLU A 479 -10.76 18.40 8.26
N LEU A 480 -9.85 17.87 7.45
CA LEU A 480 -10.13 17.46 6.07
C LEU A 480 -11.11 16.27 6.05
N ASN A 481 -10.92 15.23 6.86
CA ASN A 481 -11.85 14.10 7.00
C ASN A 481 -13.27 14.57 7.36
N ALA A 482 -13.38 15.43 8.38
CA ALA A 482 -14.66 15.97 8.83
C ALA A 482 -15.32 16.83 7.74
N TYR A 483 -14.53 17.57 6.97
CA TYR A 483 -15.05 18.40 5.89
C TYR A 483 -15.51 17.56 4.69
N ILE A 484 -14.75 16.56 4.29
CA ILE A 484 -15.13 15.58 3.23
C ILE A 484 -16.46 14.90 3.61
N ALA A 485 -16.59 14.46 4.87
CA ALA A 485 -17.82 13.85 5.37
C ALA A 485 -19.01 14.81 5.34
N LYS A 486 -18.82 16.06 5.79
CA LYS A 486 -19.84 17.10 5.82
C LYS A 486 -20.36 17.45 4.42
N GLU A 487 -19.48 17.57 3.43
CA GLU A 487 -19.82 17.89 2.06
C GLU A 487 -20.24 16.65 1.24
N ALA A 488 -20.19 15.47 1.85
CA ALA A 488 -20.54 14.18 1.25
C ALA A 488 -19.82 13.95 -0.10
N TYR A 489 -18.49 14.11 -0.12
CA TYR A 489 -17.71 13.97 -1.36
C TYR A 489 -17.50 12.53 -1.83
N GLY A 490 -17.83 11.57 -1.02
CA GLY A 490 -17.89 10.13 -1.34
C GLY A 490 -17.69 9.29 -0.10
N PRO A 491 -18.47 8.20 0.10
CA PRO A 491 -18.30 7.34 1.26
C PRO A 491 -17.02 6.51 1.12
N PHE A 492 -16.31 6.39 2.23
CA PHE A 492 -15.24 5.41 2.39
C PHE A 492 -15.84 4.06 2.75
N LEU A 493 -15.24 2.99 2.26
CA LEU A 493 -15.72 1.62 2.48
C LEU A 493 -14.84 0.93 3.51
N PHE A 494 -13.87 0.19 3.06
CA PHE A 494 -12.92 -0.57 3.85
C PHE A 494 -11.62 -0.75 3.05
N PRO A 495 -10.47 -0.95 3.70
CA PRO A 495 -9.24 -1.30 3.01
C PRO A 495 -9.32 -2.75 2.54
N ILE A 496 -9.02 -3.00 1.27
CA ILE A 496 -8.75 -4.36 0.81
C ILE A 496 -7.24 -4.55 0.91
N ALA A 497 -6.85 -5.46 1.79
CA ALA A 497 -5.45 -5.71 2.06
C ALA A 497 -4.81 -6.61 1.01
N GLY A 498 -3.56 -6.40 0.70
CA GLY A 498 -2.72 -7.37 0.03
C GLY A 498 -2.46 -8.59 0.91
N TYR A 499 -2.14 -9.71 0.29
CA TYR A 499 -1.79 -10.95 0.97
C TYR A 499 -0.46 -11.48 0.46
N ASN A 500 0.40 -11.81 1.41
CA ASN A 500 1.57 -12.62 1.13
C ASN A 500 1.33 -14.05 1.62
N ILE A 501 1.54 -15.00 0.74
CA ILE A 501 1.43 -16.43 1.00
C ILE A 501 2.82 -17.03 0.80
N ALA A 502 3.25 -17.89 1.71
CA ALA A 502 4.56 -18.51 1.62
C ALA A 502 4.53 -19.97 2.08
N ASP A 503 5.32 -20.81 1.43
CA ASP A 503 5.60 -22.17 1.90
C ASP A 503 6.17 -22.14 3.32
N HIS A 504 5.87 -23.17 4.09
CA HIS A 504 6.51 -23.35 5.39
C HIS A 504 8.03 -23.47 5.20
N GLY A 505 8.78 -22.62 5.91
CA GLY A 505 10.25 -22.52 5.78
C GLY A 505 10.72 -21.39 4.87
N VAL A 506 9.81 -20.72 4.15
CA VAL A 506 10.07 -19.44 3.50
C VAL A 506 9.64 -18.33 4.45
N ALA A 507 10.50 -17.35 4.73
CA ALA A 507 10.18 -16.27 5.66
C ALA A 507 11.04 -15.02 5.47
N GLY A 508 10.55 -13.92 6.02
CA GLY A 508 11.22 -12.63 6.12
C GLY A 508 10.26 -11.44 6.12
N PRO A 509 10.79 -10.21 6.30
CA PRO A 509 10.00 -8.99 6.37
C PRO A 509 9.23 -8.72 5.06
N GLY A 510 7.98 -8.33 5.21
CA GLY A 510 7.03 -8.18 4.12
C GLY A 510 6.35 -9.50 3.76
N LEU A 511 7.08 -10.58 3.60
CA LEU A 511 6.52 -11.86 3.17
C LEU A 511 5.80 -12.65 4.29
N THR A 512 6.38 -12.69 5.49
CA THR A 512 5.80 -13.39 6.65
C THR A 512 5.70 -12.55 7.91
N THR A 513 6.18 -11.32 7.85
CA THR A 513 6.04 -10.32 8.91
C THR A 513 5.54 -9.03 8.26
N PRO A 514 4.30 -8.59 8.57
CA PRO A 514 3.64 -7.54 7.79
C PRO A 514 4.38 -6.21 7.82
N ILE A 515 4.43 -5.56 6.65
CA ILE A 515 4.83 -4.18 6.45
C ILE A 515 3.61 -3.44 5.89
N PRO A 516 3.21 -2.25 6.41
CA PRO A 516 2.12 -1.50 5.84
C PRO A 516 2.41 -1.17 4.37
N SER A 517 1.48 -1.51 3.49
CA SER A 517 1.68 -1.28 2.07
C SER A 517 0.57 -0.44 1.47
N MET A 518 0.84 0.04 0.27
CA MET A 518 -0.18 0.47 -0.68
C MET A 518 -1.21 -0.63 -0.93
N ALA A 519 -2.34 -0.21 -1.47
CA ALA A 519 -3.47 -1.09 -1.77
C ALA A 519 -3.22 -2.14 -2.87
N VAL A 520 -2.06 -2.18 -3.54
CA VAL A 520 -1.86 -3.05 -4.73
C VAL A 520 -1.00 -4.25 -4.43
N LEU A 521 0.25 -4.06 -4.05
CA LEU A 521 1.16 -5.16 -3.67
C LEU A 521 1.86 -4.83 -2.36
N PRO A 522 2.19 -5.86 -1.56
CA PRO A 522 2.89 -5.64 -0.30
C PRO A 522 4.37 -5.31 -0.52
N GLU A 523 4.91 -4.49 0.37
CA GLU A 523 6.35 -4.27 0.48
C GLU A 523 7.07 -5.51 0.96
N VAL A 524 8.13 -5.95 0.27
CA VAL A 524 8.95 -7.11 0.68
C VAL A 524 10.43 -6.76 0.66
N LEU A 525 11.08 -6.90 1.80
CA LEU A 525 12.52 -6.65 1.90
C LEU A 525 13.31 -7.89 1.44
N TRP A 526 13.49 -8.02 0.13
CA TRP A 526 14.01 -9.20 -0.55
C TRP A 526 15.39 -9.66 -0.07
N GLN A 527 16.23 -8.78 0.40
CA GLN A 527 17.56 -9.12 0.94
C GLN A 527 17.48 -9.97 2.20
N TYR A 528 16.41 -9.86 2.98
CA TYR A 528 16.19 -10.60 4.22
C TYR A 528 15.31 -11.85 4.04
N ILE A 529 14.81 -12.12 2.84
CA ILE A 529 13.99 -13.31 2.59
C ILE A 529 14.92 -14.54 2.48
N TYR A 530 14.51 -15.62 3.14
CA TYR A 530 15.20 -16.89 3.12
C TYR A 530 14.25 -18.08 2.85
N ASN A 531 14.81 -19.18 2.36
CA ASN A 531 14.07 -20.42 2.12
C ASN A 531 14.86 -21.60 2.70
N ASP A 532 14.51 -22.02 3.90
CA ASP A 532 15.17 -23.10 4.62
C ASP A 532 14.94 -24.48 3.99
N ASN A 533 13.91 -24.66 3.14
CA ASN A 533 13.58 -25.92 2.49
C ASN A 533 14.62 -26.34 1.46
N ASN A 534 15.30 -25.39 0.83
CA ASN A 534 16.29 -25.66 -0.22
C ASN A 534 17.64 -24.93 -0.02
N ALA A 535 17.86 -24.37 1.16
CA ALA A 535 19.16 -23.79 1.54
C ALA A 535 20.20 -24.93 1.74
N LYS A 536 21.10 -25.10 0.78
CA LYS A 536 22.23 -26.06 0.84
C LYS A 536 23.55 -25.34 0.60
#